data_f817b81e062c9af430c318d7f25fd45c
#
_entry.id   f817b81e062c9af430c318d7f25fd45c
#
_cell.length_a   1.000
_cell.length_b   1.000
_cell.length_c   1.000
_cell.angle_alpha   90.00
_cell.angle_beta   90.00
_cell.angle_gamma   90.00
#
_symmetry.space_group_name_H-M   'P 1'
#
loop_
_entity.id
_entity.type
_entity.pdbx_description
1 polymer ?
#
loop_
_entity_poly.entity_id
_entity_poly.type
_entity_poly.pdbx_seq_one_letter_code
_entity_poly.pdbx_strand_id
1 'polypeptide(L)'
;MSEKLKEFETEAAVAVSEQTEDIEESSMIVKFKKPYHFEGKEYTELDLSGMEDMTGADMIAVNKIMQRTSAGIDVMPEVTVEYAFYFAARAAKLPVEFFTNLPPKESIKVKNRVMGFLFGSD
;
A
#
# COMPACT_ATOMS: atom_id res chain seq x y z
N MET A 1 1.56 -36.39 9.55
CA MET A 1 1.89 -35.22 10.40
C MET A 1 3.17 -34.52 9.97
N SER A 2 4.23 -35.30 9.79
CA SER A 2 5.50 -34.73 9.37
C SER A 2 5.41 -34.08 7.99
N GLU A 3 4.54 -34.60 7.14
CA GLU A 3 4.38 -34.00 5.82
C GLU A 3 3.76 -32.63 5.90
N LYS A 4 2.80 -32.45 6.79
CA LYS A 4 2.22 -31.14 6.99
C LYS A 4 3.23 -30.15 7.53
N LEU A 5 4.10 -30.62 8.41
CA LEU A 5 5.16 -29.77 8.92
C LEU A 5 6.11 -29.36 7.82
N LYS A 6 6.41 -30.28 6.91
CA LYS A 6 7.25 -29.95 5.78
C LYS A 6 6.58 -28.95 4.86
N GLU A 7 5.27 -29.07 4.70
CA GLU A 7 4.54 -28.08 3.91
C GLU A 7 4.63 -26.71 4.53
N PHE A 8 4.52 -26.64 5.86
CA PHE A 8 4.70 -25.36 6.55
C PHE A 8 6.09 -24.81 6.36
N GLU A 9 7.08 -25.68 6.41
CA GLU A 9 8.46 -25.24 6.18
C GLU A 9 8.64 -24.72 4.77
N THR A 10 7.99 -25.37 3.81
CA THR A 10 8.03 -24.92 2.43
C THR A 10 7.37 -23.56 2.29
N GLU A 11 6.24 -23.38 2.96
CA GLU A 11 5.58 -22.10 2.93
C GLU A 11 6.43 -21.02 3.58
N ALA A 12 7.13 -21.36 4.64
CA ALA A 12 8.03 -20.42 5.27
C ALA A 12 9.15 -20.04 4.31
N ALA A 13 9.64 -20.98 3.52
CA ALA A 13 10.67 -20.68 2.53
C ALA A 13 10.11 -19.73 1.45
N VAL A 14 8.87 -19.96 1.05
CA VAL A 14 8.21 -19.06 0.10
C VAL A 14 8.06 -17.69 0.72
N ALA A 15 7.71 -17.63 2.00
CA ALA A 15 7.57 -16.35 2.68
C ALA A 15 8.91 -15.62 2.73
N VAL A 16 10.00 -16.32 2.85
CA VAL A 16 11.32 -15.70 2.81
C VAL A 16 11.57 -15.07 1.45
N SER A 17 11.13 -15.74 0.39
CA SER A 17 11.24 -15.19 -0.96
C SER A 17 10.40 -13.92 -1.07
N GLU A 18 9.23 -13.92 -0.46
CA GLU A 18 8.37 -12.74 -0.47
C GLU A 18 9.03 -11.60 0.30
N GLN A 19 9.75 -11.90 1.36
CA GLN A 19 10.48 -10.89 2.09
C GLN A 19 11.57 -10.26 1.23
N THR A 20 12.14 -11.05 0.34
CA THR A 20 13.11 -10.50 -0.61
C THR A 20 12.43 -9.51 -1.54
N GLU A 21 11.21 -9.82 -1.96
CA GLU A 21 10.44 -8.89 -2.76
C GLU A 21 10.12 -7.63 -1.97
N ASP A 22 9.82 -7.79 -0.68
CA ASP A 22 9.56 -6.64 0.17
C ASP A 22 10.79 -5.73 0.26
N ILE A 23 11.96 -6.30 0.27
CA ILE A 23 13.18 -5.51 0.27
C ILE A 23 13.29 -4.72 -1.03
N GLU A 24 12.97 -5.36 -2.16
CA GLU A 24 12.93 -4.66 -3.43
C GLU A 24 11.84 -3.58 -3.40
N GLU A 25 10.73 -3.89 -2.75
CA GLU A 25 9.64 -2.95 -2.67
C GLU A 25 9.95 -1.76 -1.79
N SER A 26 11.00 -1.83 -0.97
CA SER A 26 11.43 -0.64 -0.25
C SER A 26 11.87 0.46 -1.21
N SER A 27 11.95 0.15 -2.49
CA SER A 27 12.22 1.14 -3.53
C SER A 27 10.97 1.92 -3.95
N MET A 28 9.87 1.74 -3.24
CA MET A 28 8.62 2.46 -3.49
C MET A 28 7.83 1.94 -4.68
N ILE A 29 8.17 0.79 -5.19
CA ILE A 29 7.38 0.18 -6.26
C ILE A 29 6.62 -1.01 -5.71
N VAL A 30 5.31 -0.98 -5.87
CA VAL A 30 4.43 -2.08 -5.46
C VAL A 30 4.13 -2.90 -6.68
N LYS A 31 4.52 -4.17 -6.67
CA LYS A 31 4.26 -5.07 -7.79
C LYS A 31 2.98 -5.82 -7.54
N PHE A 32 2.13 -5.87 -8.57
CA PHE A 32 0.86 -6.59 -8.50
C PHE A 32 1.07 -8.03 -8.93
N LYS A 33 0.40 -8.95 -8.24
CA LYS A 33 0.48 -10.36 -8.61
C LYS A 33 -0.22 -10.63 -9.93
N LYS A 34 -1.31 -9.91 -10.18
CA LYS A 34 -2.05 -10.04 -11.42
C LYS A 34 -2.19 -8.66 -12.03
N PRO A 35 -2.21 -8.56 -13.36
CA PRO A 35 -2.44 -7.26 -13.97
C PRO A 35 -3.73 -6.64 -13.47
N TYR A 36 -3.68 -5.36 -13.15
CA TYR A 36 -4.81 -4.61 -12.63
C TYR A 36 -5.30 -3.65 -13.71
N HIS A 37 -6.57 -3.72 -14.05
CA HIS A 37 -7.15 -2.86 -15.08
C HIS A 37 -7.92 -1.73 -14.44
N PHE A 38 -7.59 -0.53 -14.83
CA PHE A 38 -8.27 0.66 -14.33
C PHE A 38 -8.40 1.67 -15.47
N GLU A 39 -9.62 2.06 -15.75
CA GLU A 39 -9.93 3.04 -16.80
C GLU A 39 -9.24 2.73 -18.12
N GLY A 40 -9.33 1.48 -18.53
CA GLY A 40 -8.82 1.06 -19.81
C GLY A 40 -7.33 0.82 -19.89
N LYS A 41 -6.63 1.00 -18.79
CA LYS A 41 -5.19 0.75 -18.72
C LYS A 41 -4.90 -0.46 -17.85
N GLU A 42 -3.84 -1.17 -18.23
CA GLU A 42 -3.39 -2.32 -17.46
C GLU A 42 -2.16 -1.91 -16.65
N TYR A 43 -2.21 -2.20 -15.37
CA TYR A 43 -1.11 -1.89 -14.46
C TYR A 43 -0.54 -3.17 -13.88
N THR A 44 0.75 -3.34 -13.99
CA THR A 44 1.44 -4.47 -13.37
C THR A 44 2.19 -4.06 -12.13
N GLU A 45 2.35 -2.77 -11.92
CA GLU A 45 3.02 -2.24 -10.74
C GLU A 45 2.54 -0.81 -10.50
N LEU A 46 2.81 -0.34 -9.31
CA LEU A 46 2.45 1.01 -8.89
C LEU A 46 3.69 1.68 -8.33
N ASP A 47 4.02 2.83 -8.87
CA ASP A 47 5.19 3.59 -8.43
C ASP A 47 4.75 4.63 -7.40
N LEU A 48 5.19 4.43 -6.16
CA LEU A 48 4.87 5.35 -5.07
C LEU A 48 6.06 6.22 -4.68
N SER A 49 7.05 6.34 -5.56
CA SER A 49 8.23 7.16 -5.25
C SER A 49 7.87 8.62 -5.02
N GLY A 50 6.73 9.06 -5.53
CA GLY A 50 6.27 10.43 -5.26
C GLY A 50 6.04 10.71 -3.79
N MET A 51 5.93 9.67 -2.96
CA MET A 51 5.81 9.89 -1.52
C MET A 51 7.03 10.59 -0.95
N GLU A 52 8.18 10.42 -1.56
CA GLU A 52 9.41 11.05 -1.08
C GLU A 52 9.38 12.57 -1.24
N ASP A 53 8.52 13.06 -2.12
CA ASP A 53 8.37 14.50 -2.33
C ASP A 53 7.21 15.08 -1.54
N MET A 54 6.50 14.25 -0.80
CA MET A 54 5.37 14.71 0.00
C MET A 54 5.86 15.46 1.24
N THR A 55 5.04 16.40 1.68
CA THR A 55 5.39 17.23 2.83
C THR A 55 4.30 17.15 3.89
N GLY A 56 4.53 17.81 5.03
CA GLY A 56 3.48 17.92 6.03
C GLY A 56 2.22 18.57 5.51
N ALA A 57 2.38 19.51 4.58
CA ALA A 57 1.20 20.15 3.96
C ALA A 57 0.36 19.13 3.21
N ASP A 58 1.01 18.17 2.56
CA ASP A 58 0.28 17.10 1.88
C ASP A 58 -0.48 16.23 2.88
N MET A 59 0.13 15.94 4.02
CA MET A 59 -0.56 15.16 5.06
C MET A 59 -1.78 15.91 5.59
N ILE A 60 -1.66 17.21 5.78
CA ILE A 60 -2.78 18.02 6.22
C ILE A 60 -3.89 17.99 5.18
N ALA A 61 -3.53 18.09 3.90
CA ALA A 61 -4.52 18.06 2.83
C ALA A 61 -5.27 16.73 2.82
N VAL A 62 -4.55 15.63 3.01
CA VAL A 62 -5.19 14.31 3.08
C VAL A 62 -6.15 14.24 4.25
N ASN A 63 -5.72 14.73 5.42
CA ASN A 63 -6.59 14.73 6.59
C ASN A 63 -7.86 15.53 6.36
N LYS A 64 -7.76 16.66 5.68
CA LYS A 64 -8.94 17.48 5.38
C LYS A 64 -9.91 16.74 4.47
N ILE A 65 -9.39 16.04 3.47
CA ILE A 65 -10.24 15.26 2.59
C ILE A 65 -10.97 14.17 3.40
N MET A 66 -10.26 13.50 4.27
CA MET A 66 -10.86 12.44 5.08
C MET A 66 -11.94 12.98 6.02
N GLN A 67 -11.72 14.15 6.58
CA GLN A 67 -12.71 14.76 7.45
C GLN A 67 -14.01 15.08 6.70
N ARG A 68 -13.92 15.40 5.43
CA ARG A 68 -15.11 15.66 4.63
C ARG A 68 -15.83 14.40 4.22
N THR A 69 -15.10 13.32 3.97
CA THR A 69 -15.66 12.11 3.38
C THR A 69 -16.01 11.06 4.42
N SER A 70 -15.42 11.16 5.61
CA SER A 70 -15.64 10.18 6.67
C SER A 70 -16.48 10.80 7.77
N ALA A 71 -17.52 10.09 8.17
CA ALA A 71 -18.36 10.54 9.30
C ALA A 71 -17.80 10.08 10.62
N GLY A 72 -16.82 9.20 10.60
CA GLY A 72 -16.25 8.65 11.82
C GLY A 72 -15.19 9.52 12.41
N ILE A 73 -14.89 9.28 13.68
CA ILE A 73 -13.80 9.95 14.37
C ILE A 73 -12.65 8.96 14.45
N ASP A 74 -11.58 9.26 13.75
CA ASP A 74 -10.40 8.43 13.78
C ASP A 74 -9.36 9.08 14.68
N VAL A 75 -8.96 8.35 15.73
CA VAL A 75 -7.96 8.84 16.63
C VAL A 75 -6.61 8.95 15.94
N MET A 76 -6.31 7.97 15.07
CA MET A 76 -5.07 7.96 14.31
C MET A 76 -5.38 7.64 12.86
N PRO A 77 -5.86 8.63 12.12
CA PRO A 77 -6.23 8.36 10.71
C PRO A 77 -5.07 7.86 9.86
N GLU A 78 -3.85 8.26 10.16
CA GLU A 78 -2.70 7.89 9.34
C GLU A 78 -2.38 6.40 9.37
N VAL A 79 -3.05 5.61 10.24
CA VAL A 79 -2.85 4.17 10.24
C VAL A 79 -3.99 3.42 9.54
N THR A 80 -4.95 4.13 8.98
CA THR A 80 -6.08 3.47 8.33
C THR A 80 -5.77 3.22 6.86
N VAL A 81 -6.48 2.22 6.30
CA VAL A 81 -6.38 1.94 4.87
C VAL A 81 -6.82 3.16 4.07
N GLU A 82 -7.86 3.82 4.53
CA GLU A 82 -8.39 4.98 3.84
C GLU A 82 -7.34 6.08 3.74
N TYR A 83 -6.67 6.38 4.83
CA TYR A 83 -5.62 7.39 4.82
C TYR A 83 -4.52 6.99 3.83
N ALA A 84 -4.10 5.72 3.89
CA ALA A 84 -3.05 5.24 3.00
C ALA A 84 -3.43 5.44 1.54
N PHE A 85 -4.69 5.18 1.20
CA PHE A 85 -5.13 5.32 -0.17
C PHE A 85 -5.12 6.78 -0.63
N TYR A 86 -5.61 7.69 0.20
CA TYR A 86 -5.59 9.11 -0.18
C TYR A 86 -4.16 9.62 -0.27
N PHE A 87 -3.32 9.19 0.65
CA PHE A 87 -1.91 9.58 0.63
C PHE A 87 -1.22 9.07 -0.63
N ALA A 88 -1.43 7.79 -0.94
CA ALA A 88 -0.84 7.17 -2.13
C ALA A 88 -1.38 7.78 -3.42
N ALA A 89 -2.67 8.06 -3.44
CA ALA A 89 -3.30 8.67 -4.62
C ALA A 89 -2.67 10.03 -4.91
N ARG A 90 -2.46 10.80 -3.86
CA ARG A 90 -1.84 12.11 -4.01
C ARG A 90 -0.40 11.97 -4.49
N ALA A 91 0.34 11.03 -3.93
CA ALA A 91 1.73 10.82 -4.30
C ALA A 91 1.88 10.32 -5.74
N ALA A 92 1.02 9.41 -6.15
CA ALA A 92 1.08 8.82 -7.48
C ALA A 92 0.34 9.63 -8.53
N LYS A 93 -0.40 10.64 -8.10
CA LYS A 93 -1.21 11.48 -9.00
C LYS A 93 -2.25 10.65 -9.72
N LEU A 94 -2.87 9.75 -8.99
CA LEU A 94 -3.95 8.90 -9.48
C LEU A 94 -5.20 9.18 -8.66
N PRO A 95 -6.38 8.94 -9.24
CA PRO A 95 -7.60 9.08 -8.45
C PRO A 95 -7.68 8.04 -7.34
N VAL A 96 -8.33 8.39 -6.24
CA VAL A 96 -8.43 7.45 -5.12
C VAL A 96 -9.18 6.18 -5.51
N GLU A 97 -10.05 6.25 -6.51
CA GLU A 97 -10.76 5.08 -6.98
C GLU A 97 -9.83 4.00 -7.51
N PHE A 98 -8.67 4.39 -8.01
CA PHE A 98 -7.66 3.41 -8.41
C PHE A 98 -7.35 2.48 -7.24
N PHE A 99 -7.27 3.04 -6.04
CA PHE A 99 -6.90 2.28 -4.85
C PHE A 99 -8.09 1.56 -4.23
N THR A 100 -9.25 2.20 -4.22
CA THR A 100 -10.41 1.58 -3.60
C THR A 100 -10.93 0.37 -4.38
N ASN A 101 -10.57 0.28 -5.65
CA ASN A 101 -10.96 -0.87 -6.47
C ASN A 101 -9.91 -1.97 -6.52
N LEU A 102 -8.79 -1.79 -5.83
CA LEU A 102 -7.76 -2.83 -5.80
C LEU A 102 -8.24 -4.05 -5.03
N PRO A 103 -7.80 -5.26 -5.43
CA PRO A 103 -8.08 -6.45 -4.63
C PRO A 103 -7.50 -6.29 -3.22
N PRO A 104 -8.08 -6.98 -2.24
CA PRO A 104 -7.64 -6.82 -0.85
C PRO A 104 -6.14 -7.04 -0.62
N LYS A 105 -5.56 -8.03 -1.28
CA LYS A 105 -4.14 -8.30 -1.10
C LYS A 105 -3.27 -7.15 -1.61
N GLU A 106 -3.66 -6.56 -2.74
CA GLU A 106 -2.92 -5.43 -3.26
C GLU A 106 -3.17 -4.19 -2.42
N SER A 107 -4.39 -4.05 -1.92
CA SER A 107 -4.73 -2.94 -1.02
C SER A 107 -3.85 -2.96 0.23
N ILE A 108 -3.64 -4.13 0.80
CA ILE A 108 -2.81 -4.25 1.99
C ILE A 108 -1.35 -3.94 1.67
N LYS A 109 -0.89 -4.33 0.50
CA LYS A 109 0.47 -3.97 0.08
C LYS A 109 0.65 -2.46 0.04
N VAL A 110 -0.30 -1.76 -0.55
CA VAL A 110 -0.25 -0.31 -0.62
C VAL A 110 -0.25 0.28 0.78
N LYS A 111 -1.18 -0.18 1.63
CA LYS A 111 -1.24 0.31 3.00
C LYS A 111 0.08 0.12 3.71
N ASN A 112 0.63 -1.08 3.62
CA ASN A 112 1.88 -1.38 4.32
C ASN A 112 3.03 -0.54 3.80
N ARG A 113 3.05 -0.27 2.51
CA ARG A 113 4.09 0.56 1.94
C ARG A 113 3.99 1.98 2.46
N VAL A 114 2.78 2.54 2.52
CA VAL A 114 2.58 3.87 3.06
C VAL A 114 2.95 3.92 4.54
N MET A 115 2.50 2.91 5.31
CA MET A 115 2.83 2.84 6.72
C MET A 115 4.34 2.74 6.93
N GLY A 116 5.00 1.91 6.13
CA GLY A 116 6.45 1.79 6.22
C GLY A 116 7.15 3.08 5.91
N PHE A 117 6.65 3.83 4.95
CA PHE A 117 7.23 5.12 4.61
C PHE A 117 7.05 6.13 5.73
N LEU A 118 5.85 6.18 6.32
CA LEU A 118 5.56 7.18 7.34
C LEU A 118 6.17 6.84 8.70
N PHE A 119 6.19 5.57 9.07
CA PHE A 119 6.58 5.16 10.40
C PHE A 119 7.77 4.21 10.42
N GLY A 120 8.35 3.93 9.28
CA GLY A 120 9.50 3.07 9.22
C GLY A 120 10.71 3.72 9.89
N SER A 121 11.58 2.88 10.40
CA SER A 121 12.79 3.37 11.03
C SER A 121 13.84 3.64 9.98
N ASP A 122 14.41 4.77 10.07
CA ASP A 122 15.47 5.14 9.15
C ASP A 122 16.59 5.68 9.83
#